data_fb0a56903fc361865c89ba18a69a8c42
#
_entry.id   fb0a56903fc361865c89ba18a69a8c42
#
_cell.length_a   1.000
_cell.length_b   1.000
_cell.length_c   1.000
_cell.angle_alpha   90.00
_cell.angle_beta   90.00
_cell.angle_gamma   90.00
#
_symmetry.space_group_name_H-M   'P 1'
#
loop_
_entity.id
_entity.type
_entity.pdbx_description
1 polymer ?
#
loop_
_entity_poly.entity_id
_entity_poly.type
_entity_poly.pdbx_seq_one_letter_code
_entity_poly.pdbx_strand_id
1 'polypeptide(L)'
;MTQKEHIRKATERDFPVVYEFVKALWTYNTYEEATVRQVYQKVLDDENSFAWLYEENGVCRGFCHGDYFQTFWMSGLTCYVSTLITREEDRGKGYGKKLLDFVSKEARERGCKAIT
;
A
#
# COMPACT_ATOMS: atom_id res chain seq x y z
N MET A 1 28.64 -3.28 -4.59
CA MET A 1 27.55 -3.84 -3.85
C MET A 1 26.21 -3.32 -4.33
N THR A 2 25.28 -4.20 -4.45
CA THR A 2 23.98 -3.83 -4.96
C THR A 2 23.12 -3.30 -3.83
N GLN A 3 22.49 -2.17 -4.04
CA GLN A 3 21.53 -1.63 -3.14
C GLN A 3 20.33 -2.58 -3.06
N LYS A 4 19.88 -2.87 -1.86
CA LYS A 4 18.77 -3.78 -1.67
C LYS A 4 17.47 -3.00 -1.56
N GLU A 5 16.85 -2.79 -2.70
CA GLU A 5 15.52 -2.20 -2.71
C GLU A 5 14.56 -3.19 -3.32
N HIS A 6 13.39 -3.30 -2.71
CA HIS A 6 12.35 -4.20 -3.20
C HIS A 6 11.00 -3.80 -2.62
N ILE A 7 9.97 -4.26 -3.29
CA ILE A 7 8.60 -4.07 -2.85
C ILE A 7 8.13 -5.43 -2.34
N ARG A 8 7.62 -5.45 -1.12
CA ARG A 8 7.18 -6.68 -0.49
C ARG A 8 5.84 -6.51 0.21
N LYS A 9 5.17 -7.62 0.47
CA LYS A 9 3.93 -7.58 1.24
C LYS A 9 4.20 -7.14 2.66
N ALA A 10 3.33 -6.29 3.18
CA ALA A 10 3.34 -5.93 4.58
C ALA A 10 2.94 -7.14 5.42
N THR A 11 3.50 -7.27 6.60
CA THR A 11 3.22 -8.37 7.53
C THR A 11 2.80 -7.81 8.89
N GLU A 12 2.44 -8.69 9.81
CA GLU A 12 2.05 -8.27 11.15
C GLU A 12 3.14 -7.45 11.84
N ARG A 13 4.40 -7.78 11.58
CA ARG A 13 5.55 -7.09 12.19
C ARG A 13 5.68 -5.65 11.70
N ASP A 14 5.09 -5.33 10.58
CA ASP A 14 5.20 -4.01 9.97
C ASP A 14 4.18 -3.02 10.50
N PHE A 15 3.30 -3.43 11.42
CA PHE A 15 2.27 -2.53 11.91
C PHE A 15 2.82 -1.19 12.40
N PRO A 16 3.89 -1.14 13.18
CA PRO A 16 4.38 0.17 13.66
C PRO A 16 4.69 1.14 12.53
N VAL A 17 5.38 0.68 11.48
CA VAL A 17 5.73 1.58 10.37
C VAL A 17 4.49 1.92 9.54
N VAL A 18 3.58 0.97 9.33
CA VAL A 18 2.34 1.24 8.61
C VAL A 18 1.49 2.26 9.38
N TYR A 19 1.42 2.11 10.69
CA TYR A 19 0.68 3.06 11.53
C TYR A 19 1.25 4.48 11.42
N GLU A 20 2.58 4.61 11.38
CA GLU A 20 3.21 5.92 11.18
C GLU A 20 2.84 6.51 9.82
N PHE A 21 2.83 5.70 8.77
CA PHE A 21 2.42 6.17 7.44
C PHE A 21 0.95 6.63 7.43
N VAL A 22 0.07 5.86 8.06
CA VAL A 22 -1.36 6.22 8.14
C VAL A 22 -1.56 7.56 8.85
N LYS A 23 -0.88 7.75 9.99
CA LYS A 23 -0.98 8.99 10.74
C LYS A 23 -0.41 10.17 9.97
N ALA A 24 0.64 9.94 9.19
CA ALA A 24 1.27 11.01 8.40
C ALA A 24 0.40 11.43 7.22
N LEU A 25 -0.38 10.49 6.64
CA LEU A 25 -1.21 10.79 5.48
C LEU A 25 -2.49 11.53 5.87
N TRP A 26 -3.15 11.09 6.92
CA TRP A 26 -4.44 11.67 7.36
C TRP A 26 -4.29 12.33 8.72
N THR A 27 -3.59 13.45 8.72
CA THR A 27 -3.24 14.16 9.95
C THR A 27 -4.44 14.79 10.67
N TYR A 28 -5.56 14.95 9.96
CA TYR A 28 -6.77 15.56 10.52
C TYR A 28 -7.62 14.56 11.33
N ASN A 29 -7.27 13.28 11.28
CA ASN A 29 -7.99 12.26 12.03
C ASN A 29 -7.34 12.01 13.39
N THR A 30 -8.14 11.47 14.31
CA THR A 30 -7.65 10.96 15.58
C THR A 30 -7.65 9.43 15.49
N TYR A 31 -6.56 8.82 15.90
CA TYR A 31 -6.38 7.37 15.76
C TYR A 31 -6.27 6.71 17.13
N GLU A 32 -6.94 5.56 17.25
CA GLU A 32 -6.76 4.65 18.36
C GLU A 32 -5.98 3.45 17.83
N GLU A 33 -4.81 3.22 18.38
CA GLU A 33 -3.89 2.21 17.84
C GLU A 33 -4.53 0.82 17.77
N ALA A 34 -5.25 0.41 18.81
CA ALA A 34 -5.88 -0.91 18.83
C ALA A 34 -6.88 -1.08 17.70
N THR A 35 -7.66 -0.04 17.41
CA THR A 35 -8.65 -0.07 16.34
C THR A 35 -7.98 -0.15 14.97
N VAL A 36 -6.92 0.64 14.77
CA VAL A 36 -6.18 0.61 13.50
C VAL A 36 -5.52 -0.75 13.30
N ARG A 37 -5.01 -1.34 14.36
CA ARG A 37 -4.42 -2.69 14.30
C ARG A 37 -5.45 -3.73 13.86
N GLN A 38 -6.69 -3.61 14.32
CA GLN A 38 -7.76 -4.52 13.89
C GLN A 38 -8.05 -4.37 12.41
N VAL A 39 -8.09 -3.13 11.90
CA VAL A 39 -8.28 -2.87 10.48
C VAL A 39 -7.11 -3.45 9.68
N TYR A 40 -5.90 -3.24 10.16
CA TYR A 40 -4.70 -3.76 9.50
C TYR A 40 -4.76 -5.29 9.38
N GLN A 41 -5.17 -5.96 10.46
CA GLN A 41 -5.26 -7.41 10.42
C GLN A 41 -6.30 -7.90 9.39
N LYS A 42 -7.42 -7.20 9.28
CA LYS A 42 -8.44 -7.53 8.28
C LYS A 42 -7.89 -7.34 6.86
N VAL A 43 -7.10 -6.30 6.64
CA VAL A 43 -6.46 -6.08 5.35
C VAL A 43 -5.51 -7.21 5.02
N LEU A 44 -4.68 -7.62 5.98
CA LEU A 44 -3.72 -8.71 5.75
C LEU A 44 -4.41 -10.04 5.45
N ASP A 45 -5.58 -10.27 6.05
CA ASP A 45 -6.31 -11.53 5.90
C ASP A 45 -7.21 -11.57 4.67
N ASP A 46 -7.42 -10.45 4.00
CA ASP A 46 -8.34 -10.35 2.87
C ASP A 46 -7.56 -10.52 1.55
N GLU A 47 -7.87 -11.59 0.82
CA GLU A 47 -7.20 -11.86 -0.46
C GLU A 47 -7.52 -10.82 -1.53
N ASN A 48 -8.56 -10.00 -1.34
CA ASN A 48 -8.94 -8.93 -2.25
C ASN A 48 -8.40 -7.57 -1.82
N SER A 49 -7.58 -7.55 -0.78
CA SER A 49 -6.86 -6.35 -0.36
C SER A 49 -5.38 -6.52 -0.59
N PHE A 50 -4.66 -5.43 -0.68
CA PHE A 50 -3.21 -5.48 -0.76
C PHE A 50 -2.60 -4.40 0.12
N ALA A 51 -1.42 -4.70 0.62
CA ALA A 51 -0.62 -3.76 1.40
C ALA A 51 0.84 -4.03 1.04
N TRP A 52 1.46 -3.08 0.34
CA TRP A 52 2.83 -3.22 -0.15
C TRP A 52 3.72 -2.18 0.48
N LEU A 53 4.92 -2.60 0.86
CA LEU A 53 5.95 -1.71 1.39
C LEU A 53 7.11 -1.64 0.43
N TYR A 54 7.61 -0.44 0.21
CA TYR A 54 8.87 -0.23 -0.52
C TYR A 54 9.98 -0.19 0.52
N GLU A 55 10.88 -1.16 0.44
CA GLU A 55 11.96 -1.30 1.41
C GLU A 55 13.30 -1.12 0.71
N GLU A 56 14.16 -0.32 1.32
CA GLU A 56 15.50 -0.10 0.82
C GLU A 56 16.47 -0.24 1.98
N ASN A 57 17.36 -1.21 1.89
CA ASN A 57 18.36 -1.49 2.93
C ASN A 57 17.74 -1.65 4.30
N GLY A 58 16.60 -2.34 4.39
CA GLY A 58 15.91 -2.61 5.64
C GLY A 58 15.04 -1.47 6.15
N VAL A 59 14.94 -0.37 5.42
CA VAL A 59 14.13 0.79 5.82
C VAL A 59 12.93 0.91 4.90
N CYS A 60 11.73 0.99 5.47
CA CYS A 60 10.50 1.17 4.70
C CYS A 60 10.37 2.64 4.28
N ARG A 61 10.43 2.88 2.97
CA ARG A 61 10.39 4.21 2.38
C ARG A 61 9.03 4.63 1.90
N GLY A 62 8.15 3.66 1.64
CA GLY A 62 6.82 3.96 1.14
C GLY A 62 5.84 2.84 1.40
N PHE A 63 4.56 3.15 1.26
CA PHE A 63 3.47 2.23 1.55
C PHE A 63 2.33 2.45 0.56
N CYS A 64 1.76 1.35 0.08
CA CYS A 64 0.61 1.40 -0.80
C CYS A 64 -0.42 0.36 -0.37
N HIS A 65 -1.66 0.80 -0.23
CA HIS A 65 -2.77 -0.06 0.18
C HIS A 65 -3.95 0.17 -0.75
N GLY A 66 -4.69 -0.88 -1.02
CA GLY A 66 -5.90 -0.79 -1.82
C GLY A 66 -6.65 -2.10 -1.84
N ASP A 67 -7.64 -2.16 -2.72
CA ASP A 67 -8.55 -3.29 -2.82
C ASP A 67 -8.88 -3.60 -4.26
N TYR A 68 -9.29 -4.85 -4.48
CA TYR A 68 -9.83 -5.30 -5.76
C TYR A 68 -11.30 -5.59 -5.57
N PHE A 69 -12.14 -5.08 -6.47
CA PHE A 69 -13.57 -5.37 -6.41
C PHE A 69 -14.22 -5.31 -7.79
N GLN A 70 -15.35 -5.97 -7.92
CA GLN A 70 -16.10 -5.98 -9.16
C GLN A 70 -16.86 -4.67 -9.31
N THR A 71 -16.89 -4.15 -10.54
CA THR A 71 -17.64 -2.94 -10.83
C THR A 71 -18.49 -3.15 -12.07
N PHE A 72 -19.72 -2.61 -12.03
CA PHE A 72 -20.59 -2.67 -13.19
C PHE A 72 -20.11 -1.74 -14.30
N TRP A 73 -19.68 -0.53 -13.94
CA TRP A 73 -19.32 0.46 -14.94
C TRP A 73 -18.11 0.05 -15.77
N MET A 74 -17.21 -0.75 -15.23
CA MET A 74 -16.06 -1.26 -15.95
C MET A 74 -16.26 -2.69 -16.44
N SER A 75 -17.40 -3.30 -16.10
CA SER A 75 -17.72 -4.67 -16.47
C SER A 75 -16.68 -5.68 -16.01
N GLY A 76 -16.17 -5.50 -14.82
CA GLY A 76 -15.20 -6.43 -14.28
C GLY A 76 -14.44 -5.91 -13.07
N LEU A 77 -13.31 -6.53 -12.81
CA LEU A 77 -12.50 -6.26 -11.63
C LEU A 77 -11.81 -4.90 -11.74
N THR A 78 -11.86 -4.14 -10.66
CA THR A 78 -11.21 -2.84 -10.56
C THR A 78 -10.23 -2.86 -9.40
N CYS A 79 -9.07 -2.26 -9.59
CA CYS A 79 -8.11 -2.01 -8.52
C CYS A 79 -8.31 -0.58 -8.02
N TYR A 80 -8.57 -0.45 -6.72
CA TYR A 80 -8.70 0.87 -6.10
C TYR A 80 -7.51 1.08 -5.15
N VAL A 81 -6.73 2.12 -5.43
CA VAL A 81 -5.60 2.51 -4.58
C VAL A 81 -6.09 3.56 -3.60
N SER A 82 -6.24 3.16 -2.35
CA SER A 82 -6.76 4.07 -1.31
C SER A 82 -5.66 4.80 -0.56
N THR A 83 -4.44 4.23 -0.54
CA THR A 83 -3.32 4.80 0.20
C THR A 83 -2.06 4.68 -0.62
N LEU A 84 -1.38 5.80 -0.83
CA LEU A 84 -0.06 5.81 -1.45
C LEU A 84 0.73 6.93 -0.79
N ILE A 85 1.76 6.57 -0.05
CA ILE A 85 2.53 7.54 0.71
C ILE A 85 4.00 7.14 0.77
N THR A 86 4.86 8.14 0.73
CA THR A 86 6.29 7.98 0.99
C THR A 86 6.65 8.88 2.18
N ARG A 87 7.82 8.62 2.77
CA ARG A 87 8.32 9.50 3.82
C ARG A 87 8.54 10.91 3.25
N GLU A 88 8.32 11.93 4.07
CA GLU A 88 8.48 13.30 3.63
C GLU A 88 9.88 13.57 3.10
N GLU A 89 10.91 13.06 3.79
CA GLU A 89 12.30 13.24 3.36
C GLU A 89 12.63 12.50 2.06
N ASP A 90 11.78 11.57 1.65
CA ASP A 90 12.02 10.74 0.44
C ASP A 90 11.20 11.21 -0.76
N ARG A 91 10.42 12.27 -0.61
CA ARG A 91 9.61 12.78 -1.71
C ARG A 91 10.50 13.28 -2.84
N GLY A 92 10.06 13.01 -4.07
CA GLY A 92 10.82 13.39 -5.25
C GLY A 92 11.87 12.38 -5.66
N LYS A 93 12.01 11.27 -4.94
CA LYS A 93 12.97 10.21 -5.27
C LYS A 93 12.37 9.08 -6.10
N GLY A 94 11.08 9.15 -6.40
CA GLY A 94 10.42 8.18 -7.27
C GLY A 94 9.89 6.93 -6.59
N TYR A 95 9.90 6.87 -5.26
CA TYR A 95 9.40 5.68 -4.56
C TYR A 95 7.90 5.48 -4.76
N GLY A 96 7.14 6.55 -4.73
CA GLY A 96 5.69 6.47 -4.96
C GLY A 96 5.37 5.96 -6.36
N LYS A 97 6.11 6.45 -7.36
CA LYS A 97 5.92 5.99 -8.73
C LYS A 97 6.25 4.51 -8.88
N LYS A 98 7.34 4.06 -8.25
CA LYS A 98 7.73 2.65 -8.30
C LYS A 98 6.66 1.76 -7.65
N LEU A 99 6.10 2.19 -6.51
CA LEU A 99 5.00 1.49 -5.87
C LEU A 99 3.78 1.41 -6.78
N LEU A 100 3.40 2.53 -7.37
CA LEU A 100 2.24 2.58 -8.24
C LEU A 100 2.43 1.73 -9.48
N ASP A 101 3.62 1.75 -10.08
CA ASP A 101 3.94 0.92 -11.24
C ASP A 101 3.85 -0.56 -10.88
N PHE A 102 4.34 -0.93 -9.69
CA PHE A 102 4.25 -2.31 -9.21
C PHE A 102 2.79 -2.74 -9.02
N VAL A 103 1.99 -1.91 -8.36
CA VAL A 103 0.58 -2.20 -8.12
C VAL A 103 -0.19 -2.30 -9.43
N SER A 104 0.14 -1.44 -10.40
CA SER A 104 -0.50 -1.48 -11.71
C SER A 104 -0.21 -2.79 -12.43
N LYS A 105 1.02 -3.29 -12.32
CA LYS A 105 1.40 -4.57 -12.92
C LYS A 105 0.64 -5.72 -12.25
N GLU A 106 0.58 -5.72 -10.92
CA GLU A 106 -0.16 -6.73 -10.17
C GLU A 106 -1.64 -6.72 -10.54
N ALA A 107 -2.22 -5.54 -10.68
CA ALA A 107 -3.62 -5.38 -11.07
C ALA A 107 -3.87 -5.96 -12.46
N ARG A 108 -2.98 -5.69 -13.42
CA ARG A 108 -3.12 -6.24 -14.77
C ARG A 108 -3.03 -7.76 -14.76
N GLU A 109 -2.13 -8.32 -13.95
CA GLU A 109 -1.96 -9.76 -13.85
C GLU A 109 -3.19 -10.43 -13.22
N ARG A 110 -3.92 -9.71 -12.39
CA ARG A 110 -5.20 -10.20 -11.84
C ARG A 110 -6.37 -10.03 -12.80
N GLY A 111 -6.16 -9.38 -13.93
CA GLY A 111 -7.21 -9.16 -14.91
C GLY A 111 -8.05 -7.92 -14.66
N CYS A 112 -7.53 -6.95 -13.91
CA CYS A 112 -8.28 -5.71 -13.66
C CYS A 112 -8.51 -4.94 -14.94
N LYS A 113 -9.74 -4.37 -15.06
CA LYS A 113 -10.14 -3.54 -16.18
C LYS A 113 -9.77 -2.08 -15.97
N ALA A 114 -9.57 -1.69 -14.70
CA ALA A 114 -9.26 -0.31 -14.35
C ALA A 114 -8.47 -0.25 -13.06
N ILE A 115 -7.76 0.86 -12.90
CA ILE A 115 -7.08 1.23 -11.66
C ILE A 115 -7.51 2.66 -11.36
N THR A 116 -7.92 2.90 -10.12
CA THR A 116 -8.39 4.23 -9.74
C THR A 116 -7.90 4.65 -8.35
#